data_53e3ccaf4a3f2290924041aa2bc67e75
#
_entry.id   53e3ccaf4a3f2290924041aa2bc67e75
#
_cell.length_a   1.000
_cell.length_b   1.000
_cell.length_c   1.000
_cell.angle_alpha   90.00
_cell.angle_beta   90.00
_cell.angle_gamma   90.00
#
_symmetry.space_group_name_H-M   'P 1'
#
loop_
_entity.id
_entity.type
_entity.pdbx_description
1 polymer ?
#
loop_
_entity_poly.entity_id
_entity_poly.type
_entity_poly.pdbx_seq_one_letter_code
_entity_poly.pdbx_strand_id
1 'polypeptide(L)'
;MAKSVTALKLKSWIGDEDELALLDVREEGVFGRGHLLFAVCVPLSRMELRIRDLVPRFATRIVLCDGGDGGGGADGLAGLAAARLAGFGYSDVTILDNGVAGWAEAGFEMFGGMNVPSKAFGEFVEHEYGTESLSAEELKQLIDSGGKLVVLDSRPMAEYRRMNIPTGIDVPGAELALRVHDIAPDPDTLVVVNCAGRTRSIIGAQSLRNAGIANRILALRNGTMGWQLAGFDLEHGAGRAAPEVSAAGLARAQAAAADVAARFGVATIDATTLKAWRAESDVRSLFVLDVRSPAEFEAGHLAGSIHAPGGQLVQATDRYVATQGARLVLVDDEGVRATMTASWLVQMGWRDVAVLEGGLEDALAGAAPETGKFAPRVIAPDSAGEAAAERISADAARQLIAAGEAVAVDFATSLEYRAGHIPGAWFAVRSRLKECLARIPAASTLVMTSPEGVLAEYAAQDAAQDAEAPGDMAVKVIDGGTDAWRAAGYDLAEGFENMASENDDLFYRAYDHTENIEAHMREYLSWETGLVAQVARDGTARFRRFPA
;
A
#
# COMPACT_ATOMS: atom_id res chain seq x y z
N MET A 1 17.31 26.62 -8.09
CA MET A 1 16.44 26.47 -6.90
C MET A 1 15.22 25.69 -7.33
N ALA A 2 14.78 24.71 -6.55
CA ALA A 2 13.51 24.04 -6.79
C ALA A 2 12.36 25.07 -6.72
N LYS A 3 11.32 24.88 -7.55
CA LYS A 3 10.10 25.69 -7.47
C LYS A 3 9.41 25.45 -6.13
N SER A 4 8.74 26.45 -5.57
CA SER A 4 7.93 26.26 -4.36
C SER A 4 6.46 26.68 -4.58
N VAL A 5 5.58 26.18 -3.73
CA VAL A 5 4.13 26.45 -3.76
C VAL A 5 3.60 26.68 -2.34
N THR A 6 2.77 27.70 -2.19
CA THR A 6 2.10 27.97 -0.91
C THR A 6 0.97 26.97 -0.63
N ALA A 7 0.62 26.75 0.64
CA ALA A 7 -0.48 25.89 1.05
C ALA A 7 -1.82 26.29 0.39
N LEU A 8 -2.13 27.58 0.30
CA LEU A 8 -3.33 28.08 -0.40
C LEU A 8 -3.36 27.71 -1.87
N LYS A 9 -2.23 27.83 -2.57
CA LYS A 9 -2.15 27.47 -3.98
C LYS A 9 -2.25 25.97 -4.19
N LEU A 10 -1.58 25.16 -3.33
CA LEU A 10 -1.71 23.70 -3.34
C LEU A 10 -3.17 23.27 -3.11
N LYS A 11 -3.88 23.89 -2.16
CA LYS A 11 -5.31 23.62 -1.93
C LYS A 11 -6.14 23.83 -3.20
N SER A 12 -5.81 24.86 -3.99
CA SER A 12 -6.48 25.10 -5.28
C SER A 12 -6.11 24.04 -6.32
N TRP A 13 -4.88 23.50 -6.32
CA TRP A 13 -4.45 22.46 -7.23
C TRP A 13 -5.09 21.09 -6.92
N ILE A 14 -5.27 20.76 -5.64
CA ILE A 14 -6.03 19.56 -5.24
C ILE A 14 -7.46 19.61 -5.79
N GLY A 15 -8.01 20.83 -5.95
CA GLY A 15 -9.33 21.08 -6.49
C GLY A 15 -9.44 21.14 -8.01
N ASP A 16 -8.34 21.31 -8.75
CA ASP A 16 -8.37 21.44 -10.21
C ASP A 16 -8.51 20.07 -10.94
N GLU A 17 -8.45 20.09 -12.27
CA GLU A 17 -8.66 18.90 -13.11
C GLU A 17 -7.35 18.30 -13.63
N ASP A 18 -6.24 19.00 -13.41
CA ASP A 18 -4.93 18.56 -13.86
C ASP A 18 -4.39 17.41 -13.00
N GLU A 19 -3.50 16.61 -13.58
CA GLU A 19 -2.80 15.58 -12.80
C GLU A 19 -1.95 16.20 -11.69
N LEU A 20 -2.03 15.59 -10.50
CA LEU A 20 -1.26 15.99 -9.33
C LEU A 20 -0.78 14.75 -8.57
N ALA A 21 0.53 14.64 -8.36
CA ALA A 21 1.12 13.72 -7.41
C ALA A 21 1.60 14.52 -6.18
N LEU A 22 0.90 14.39 -5.06
CA LEU A 22 1.27 14.99 -3.79
C LEU A 22 2.01 13.94 -2.96
N LEU A 23 3.33 14.11 -2.80
CA LEU A 23 4.19 13.10 -2.18
C LEU A 23 4.77 13.63 -0.87
N ASP A 24 4.58 12.89 0.20
CA ASP A 24 5.26 13.13 1.47
C ASP A 24 6.50 12.22 1.53
N VAL A 25 7.66 12.84 1.70
CA VAL A 25 8.96 12.16 1.61
C VAL A 25 9.54 11.74 2.95
N ARG A 26 8.78 11.94 4.03
CA ARG A 26 9.11 11.48 5.37
C ARG A 26 8.88 9.97 5.51
N GLU A 27 9.49 9.38 6.53
CA GLU A 27 9.25 7.97 6.87
C GLU A 27 7.79 7.72 7.30
N GLU A 28 7.28 6.49 7.07
CA GLU A 28 5.86 6.17 7.29
C GLU A 28 5.38 6.45 8.72
N GLY A 29 6.20 6.16 9.75
CA GLY A 29 5.83 6.42 11.13
C GLY A 29 5.75 7.91 11.44
N VAL A 30 6.56 8.75 10.77
CA VAL A 30 6.48 10.22 10.87
C VAL A 30 5.28 10.74 10.10
N PHE A 31 5.07 10.26 8.87
CA PHE A 31 3.91 10.57 8.04
C PHE A 31 2.60 10.27 8.78
N GLY A 32 2.50 9.09 9.41
CA GLY A 32 1.32 8.67 10.14
C GLY A 32 0.95 9.53 11.35
N ARG A 33 1.86 10.40 11.84
CA ARG A 33 1.55 11.36 12.91
C ARG A 33 0.78 12.58 12.42
N GLY A 34 0.94 12.93 11.12
CA GLY A 34 0.24 14.07 10.54
C GLY A 34 0.65 14.35 9.11
N HIS A 35 -0.33 14.37 8.19
CA HIS A 35 -0.13 14.60 6.76
C HIS A 35 -1.36 15.24 6.11
N LEU A 36 -1.26 15.66 4.84
CA LEU A 36 -2.36 16.15 4.02
C LEU A 36 -3.21 14.97 3.53
N LEU A 37 -4.53 15.14 3.38
CA LEU A 37 -5.47 14.07 3.00
C LEU A 37 -5.03 13.23 1.80
N PHE A 38 -4.59 13.88 0.73
CA PHE A 38 -4.18 13.20 -0.51
C PHE A 38 -2.66 13.03 -0.65
N ALA A 39 -1.89 13.30 0.40
CA ALA A 39 -0.47 13.02 0.37
C ALA A 39 -0.24 11.50 0.37
N VAL A 40 0.61 11.05 -0.55
CA VAL A 40 1.06 9.66 -0.62
C VAL A 40 2.44 9.56 -0.01
N CYS A 41 2.62 8.64 0.93
CA CYS A 41 3.89 8.41 1.59
C CYS A 41 4.88 7.73 0.63
N VAL A 42 5.92 8.47 0.24
CA VAL A 42 7.04 7.98 -0.59
C VAL A 42 8.35 8.38 0.08
N PRO A 43 8.75 7.67 1.15
CA PRO A 43 9.94 8.01 1.92
C PRO A 43 11.18 8.18 1.04
N LEU A 44 11.96 9.25 1.30
CA LEU A 44 13.21 9.50 0.58
C LEU A 44 14.16 8.31 0.65
N SER A 45 14.14 7.58 1.78
CA SER A 45 14.95 6.37 2.01
C SER A 45 14.69 5.24 0.99
N ARG A 46 13.51 5.21 0.35
CA ARG A 46 13.03 4.12 -0.52
C ARG A 46 12.38 4.60 -1.81
N MET A 47 12.56 5.87 -2.16
CA MET A 47 11.88 6.50 -3.29
C MET A 47 12.11 5.77 -4.61
N GLU A 48 13.34 5.31 -4.86
CA GLU A 48 13.75 4.60 -6.07
C GLU A 48 12.97 3.30 -6.33
N LEU A 49 12.53 2.66 -5.25
CA LEU A 49 11.81 1.39 -5.31
C LEU A 49 10.35 1.55 -5.78
N ARG A 50 9.78 2.76 -5.69
CA ARG A 50 8.33 2.95 -5.83
C ARG A 50 7.91 4.03 -6.81
N ILE A 51 8.73 5.06 -6.99
CA ILE A 51 8.30 6.28 -7.69
C ILE A 51 7.82 6.03 -9.12
N ARG A 52 8.46 5.09 -9.86
CA ARG A 52 8.11 4.77 -11.25
C ARG A 52 6.74 4.09 -11.38
N ASP A 53 6.31 3.36 -10.35
CA ASP A 53 4.99 2.73 -10.32
C ASP A 53 3.91 3.70 -9.87
N LEU A 54 4.20 4.57 -8.93
CA LEU A 54 3.27 5.53 -8.35
C LEU A 54 3.05 6.78 -9.22
N VAL A 55 4.10 7.21 -9.96
CA VAL A 55 4.09 8.38 -10.83
C VAL A 55 4.76 8.02 -12.16
N PRO A 56 4.05 7.30 -13.06
CA PRO A 56 4.67 6.74 -14.27
C PRO A 56 5.09 7.79 -15.30
N ARG A 57 4.47 8.98 -15.34
CA ARG A 57 4.73 10.03 -16.32
C ARG A 57 5.71 11.07 -15.76
N PHE A 58 6.83 11.27 -16.45
CA PHE A 58 7.91 12.17 -16.01
C PHE A 58 7.51 13.66 -15.97
N ALA A 59 6.49 14.06 -16.72
CA ALA A 59 5.97 15.42 -16.74
C ALA A 59 4.76 15.63 -15.82
N THR A 60 4.44 14.67 -14.94
CA THR A 60 3.40 14.85 -13.93
C THR A 60 3.77 15.99 -12.99
N ARG A 61 2.79 16.85 -12.67
CA ARG A 61 2.94 17.88 -11.64
C ARG A 61 3.09 17.21 -10.28
N ILE A 62 4.31 17.26 -9.73
CA ILE A 62 4.65 16.68 -8.41
C ILE A 62 4.77 17.81 -7.39
N VAL A 63 4.13 17.66 -6.25
CA VAL A 63 4.36 18.48 -5.06
C VAL A 63 4.94 17.60 -3.97
N LEU A 64 6.11 18.01 -3.46
CA LEU A 64 6.80 17.34 -2.37
C LEU A 64 6.50 18.06 -1.05
N CYS A 65 6.24 17.29 0.01
CA CYS A 65 6.17 17.83 1.35
C CYS A 65 7.03 17.01 2.33
N ASP A 66 7.55 17.70 3.35
CA ASP A 66 8.27 17.16 4.50
C ASP A 66 7.74 17.79 5.80
N GLY A 67 8.47 17.73 6.90
CA GLY A 67 8.08 18.28 8.20
C GLY A 67 7.99 19.79 8.24
N GLY A 68 8.77 20.48 7.41
CA GLY A 68 8.94 21.94 7.47
C GLY A 68 10.00 22.40 8.48
N ASP A 69 10.51 21.51 9.34
CA ASP A 69 11.41 21.83 10.46
C ASP A 69 12.85 22.22 10.01
N GLY A 70 13.18 21.97 8.73
CA GLY A 70 14.47 22.30 8.12
C GLY A 70 14.46 23.59 7.27
N GLY A 71 13.42 24.41 7.37
CA GLY A 71 13.34 25.68 6.64
C GLY A 71 12.88 25.57 5.18
N GLY A 72 12.32 24.44 4.76
CA GLY A 72 11.70 24.28 3.40
C GLY A 72 12.67 24.56 2.23
N GLY A 73 13.98 24.47 2.49
CA GLY A 73 15.03 24.80 1.53
C GLY A 73 15.58 23.58 0.79
N ALA A 74 16.60 23.81 -0.03
CA ALA A 74 17.29 22.78 -0.80
C ALA A 74 17.95 21.68 0.05
N ASP A 75 18.20 21.97 1.32
CA ASP A 75 18.89 21.08 2.26
C ASP A 75 17.92 20.21 3.10
N GLY A 76 16.59 20.42 3.01
CA GLY A 76 15.56 19.61 3.64
C GLY A 76 15.27 18.31 2.87
N LEU A 77 14.51 17.38 3.47
CA LEU A 77 14.14 16.12 2.82
C LEU A 77 13.45 16.33 1.46
N ALA A 78 12.54 17.31 1.38
CA ALA A 78 11.85 17.63 0.13
C ALA A 78 12.82 18.20 -0.93
N GLY A 79 13.84 18.97 -0.52
CA GLY A 79 14.88 19.48 -1.41
C GLY A 79 15.75 18.33 -1.97
N LEU A 80 16.19 17.42 -1.14
CA LEU A 80 16.94 16.23 -1.55
C LEU A 80 16.09 15.36 -2.50
N ALA A 81 14.82 15.15 -2.16
CA ALA A 81 13.89 14.42 -3.02
C ALA A 81 13.70 15.09 -4.39
N ALA A 82 13.57 16.43 -4.43
CA ALA A 82 13.44 17.16 -5.67
C ALA A 82 14.68 17.01 -6.57
N ALA A 83 15.88 17.10 -5.99
CA ALA A 83 17.13 16.87 -6.71
C ALA A 83 17.21 15.45 -7.27
N ARG A 84 16.83 14.45 -6.48
CA ARG A 84 16.80 13.04 -6.87
C ARG A 84 15.79 12.78 -7.99
N LEU A 85 14.56 13.31 -7.89
CA LEU A 85 13.54 13.20 -8.93
C LEU A 85 13.97 13.88 -10.24
N ALA A 86 14.62 15.03 -10.16
CA ALA A 86 15.19 15.68 -11.35
C ALA A 86 16.26 14.80 -12.02
N GLY A 87 17.11 14.12 -11.23
CA GLY A 87 18.07 13.13 -11.72
C GLY A 87 17.40 11.93 -12.40
N PHE A 88 16.20 11.56 -11.99
CA PHE A 88 15.39 10.49 -12.61
C PHE A 88 14.63 10.95 -13.85
N GLY A 89 14.68 12.25 -14.20
CA GLY A 89 14.03 12.81 -15.38
C GLY A 89 12.66 13.44 -15.14
N TYR A 90 12.19 13.55 -13.89
CA TYR A 90 10.95 14.28 -13.60
C TYR A 90 11.14 15.77 -13.77
N SER A 91 10.26 16.43 -14.55
CA SER A 91 10.47 17.80 -15.04
C SER A 91 9.61 18.87 -14.34
N ASP A 92 8.54 18.48 -13.64
CA ASP A 92 7.64 19.42 -12.96
C ASP A 92 7.51 19.09 -11.47
N VAL A 93 8.59 19.36 -10.73
CA VAL A 93 8.71 19.11 -9.30
C VAL A 93 8.70 20.44 -8.54
N THR A 94 7.83 20.53 -7.55
CA THR A 94 7.62 21.72 -6.71
C THR A 94 7.62 21.30 -5.24
N ILE A 95 8.11 22.14 -4.34
CA ILE A 95 8.15 21.89 -2.89
C ILE A 95 7.06 22.72 -2.21
N LEU A 96 6.32 22.12 -1.27
CA LEU A 96 5.37 22.84 -0.43
C LEU A 96 6.14 23.74 0.55
N ASP A 97 5.84 25.05 0.52
CA ASP A 97 6.45 26.04 1.42
C ASP A 97 6.20 25.63 2.89
N ASN A 98 7.28 25.48 3.65
CA ASN A 98 7.27 25.05 5.04
C ASN A 98 6.59 23.68 5.27
N GLY A 99 6.52 22.81 4.23
CA GLY A 99 6.03 21.43 4.32
C GLY A 99 4.66 21.31 4.98
N VAL A 100 4.46 20.22 5.75
CA VAL A 100 3.18 19.99 6.47
C VAL A 100 2.94 21.01 7.58
N ALA A 101 3.99 21.61 8.16
CA ALA A 101 3.83 22.69 9.14
C ALA A 101 3.18 23.92 8.48
N GLY A 102 3.62 24.32 7.27
CA GLY A 102 3.02 25.44 6.54
C GLY A 102 1.56 25.19 6.13
N TRP A 103 1.18 23.93 5.87
CA TRP A 103 -0.21 23.55 5.66
C TRP A 103 -1.06 23.74 6.90
N ALA A 104 -0.56 23.28 8.06
CA ALA A 104 -1.24 23.45 9.35
C ALA A 104 -1.34 24.92 9.78
N GLU A 105 -0.27 25.72 9.58
CA GLU A 105 -0.26 27.17 9.85
C GLU A 105 -1.27 27.94 8.98
N ALA A 106 -1.55 27.46 7.78
CA ALA A 106 -2.60 28.02 6.91
C ALA A 106 -4.03 27.67 7.39
N GLY A 107 -4.17 26.89 8.48
CA GLY A 107 -5.45 26.50 9.08
C GLY A 107 -6.15 25.35 8.37
N PHE A 108 -5.43 24.56 7.59
CA PHE A 108 -5.99 23.39 6.89
C PHE A 108 -5.90 22.13 7.75
N GLU A 109 -6.81 21.17 7.49
CA GLU A 109 -6.88 19.89 8.22
C GLU A 109 -5.61 19.06 8.04
N MET A 110 -5.17 18.45 9.13
CA MET A 110 -4.09 17.47 9.18
C MET A 110 -4.64 16.11 9.56
N PHE A 111 -4.25 15.06 8.85
CA PHE A 111 -4.72 13.70 9.07
C PHE A 111 -3.61 12.84 9.66
N GLY A 112 -3.93 11.99 10.61
CA GLY A 112 -3.03 10.93 11.09
C GLY A 112 -3.38 9.58 10.48
N GLY A 113 -2.49 8.58 10.66
CA GLY A 113 -2.70 7.21 10.17
C GLY A 113 -2.28 6.99 8.72
N MET A 114 -2.68 5.85 8.16
CA MET A 114 -2.30 5.43 6.80
C MET A 114 -3.53 5.18 5.94
N ASN A 115 -3.40 5.41 4.63
CA ASN A 115 -4.46 5.17 3.62
C ASN A 115 -5.76 5.93 3.95
N VAL A 116 -5.63 7.13 4.48
CA VAL A 116 -6.75 7.91 5.03
C VAL A 116 -7.90 8.12 4.04
N PRO A 117 -7.68 8.46 2.75
CA PRO A 117 -8.78 8.60 1.80
C PRO A 117 -9.65 7.35 1.70
N SER A 118 -9.02 6.16 1.64
CA SER A 118 -9.73 4.88 1.58
C SER A 118 -10.46 4.54 2.87
N LYS A 119 -9.86 4.85 4.03
CA LYS A 119 -10.46 4.63 5.34
C LYS A 119 -11.67 5.53 5.57
N ALA A 120 -11.51 6.81 5.30
CA ALA A 120 -12.61 7.77 5.36
C ALA A 120 -13.75 7.42 4.39
N PHE A 121 -13.42 6.89 3.22
CA PHE A 121 -14.43 6.43 2.26
C PHE A 121 -15.22 5.23 2.80
N GLY A 122 -14.58 4.27 3.48
CA GLY A 122 -15.28 3.16 4.13
C GLY A 122 -16.32 3.65 5.15
N GLU A 123 -15.96 4.60 6.00
CA GLU A 123 -16.87 5.21 6.97
C GLU A 123 -17.98 6.03 6.29
N PHE A 124 -17.65 6.75 5.20
CA PHE A 124 -18.64 7.43 4.36
C PHE A 124 -19.67 6.44 3.80
N VAL A 125 -19.24 5.27 3.32
CA VAL A 125 -20.13 4.23 2.79
C VAL A 125 -21.06 3.70 3.88
N GLU A 126 -20.54 3.41 5.08
CA GLU A 126 -21.40 2.96 6.19
C GLU A 126 -22.48 3.98 6.51
N HIS A 127 -22.11 5.26 6.60
CA HIS A 127 -23.02 6.35 6.94
C HIS A 127 -24.06 6.61 5.83
N GLU A 128 -23.62 6.74 4.58
CA GLU A 128 -24.47 7.17 3.46
C GLU A 128 -25.40 6.07 2.94
N TYR A 129 -24.96 4.80 2.97
CA TYR A 129 -25.76 3.67 2.49
C TYR A 129 -26.45 2.91 3.63
N GLY A 130 -26.17 3.23 4.89
CA GLY A 130 -26.72 2.52 6.04
C GLY A 130 -26.33 1.05 6.02
N THR A 131 -25.03 0.75 5.80
CA THR A 131 -24.55 -0.63 5.78
C THR A 131 -24.73 -1.26 7.14
N GLU A 132 -25.59 -2.29 7.22
CA GLU A 132 -25.91 -2.95 8.49
C GLU A 132 -24.71 -3.75 9.02
N SER A 133 -24.57 -3.77 10.33
CA SER A 133 -23.51 -4.52 11.02
C SER A 133 -24.04 -5.27 12.24
N LEU A 134 -23.31 -6.29 12.69
CA LEU A 134 -23.56 -6.99 13.96
C LEU A 134 -22.29 -6.92 14.81
N SER A 135 -22.45 -7.04 16.13
CA SER A 135 -21.31 -7.06 17.06
C SER A 135 -20.64 -8.43 17.08
N ALA A 136 -19.44 -8.51 17.68
CA ALA A 136 -18.74 -9.78 17.91
C ALA A 136 -19.56 -10.72 18.79
N GLU A 137 -20.25 -10.20 19.82
CA GLU A 137 -21.08 -10.97 20.75
C GLU A 137 -22.30 -11.55 20.03
N GLU A 138 -22.98 -10.76 19.17
CA GLU A 138 -24.11 -11.23 18.38
C GLU A 138 -23.67 -12.33 17.40
N LEU A 139 -22.53 -12.15 16.71
CA LEU A 139 -22.00 -13.18 15.82
C LEU A 139 -21.64 -14.46 16.59
N LYS A 140 -20.99 -14.35 17.75
CA LYS A 140 -20.63 -15.49 18.60
C LYS A 140 -21.86 -16.29 19.01
N GLN A 141 -22.92 -15.62 19.43
CA GLN A 141 -24.19 -16.28 19.79
C GLN A 141 -24.80 -17.02 18.60
N LEU A 142 -24.76 -16.44 17.40
CA LEU A 142 -25.25 -17.07 16.18
C LEU A 142 -24.44 -18.31 15.81
N ILE A 143 -23.12 -18.27 15.92
CA ILE A 143 -22.24 -19.42 15.68
C ILE A 143 -22.52 -20.53 16.70
N ASP A 144 -22.58 -20.21 17.99
CA ASP A 144 -22.76 -21.18 19.08
C ASP A 144 -24.14 -21.85 19.02
N SER A 145 -25.17 -21.15 18.56
CA SER A 145 -26.51 -21.69 18.39
C SER A 145 -26.67 -22.54 17.13
N GLY A 146 -25.64 -22.68 16.29
CA GLY A 146 -25.72 -23.38 15.01
C GLY A 146 -26.58 -22.66 13.99
N GLY A 147 -26.57 -21.33 14.03
CA GLY A 147 -27.29 -20.48 13.09
C GLY A 147 -26.89 -20.74 11.63
N LYS A 148 -27.83 -20.60 10.72
CA LYS A 148 -27.57 -20.74 9.27
C LYS A 148 -26.83 -19.51 8.75
N LEU A 149 -25.52 -19.52 8.83
CA LEU A 149 -24.68 -18.38 8.45
C LEU A 149 -23.36 -18.82 7.82
N VAL A 150 -22.73 -17.89 7.10
CA VAL A 150 -21.34 -17.95 6.64
C VAL A 150 -20.62 -16.67 7.03
N VAL A 151 -19.35 -16.79 7.44
CA VAL A 151 -18.46 -15.66 7.71
C VAL A 151 -17.43 -15.60 6.58
N LEU A 152 -17.41 -14.50 5.83
CA LEU A 152 -16.52 -14.27 4.69
C LEU A 152 -15.46 -13.25 5.10
N ASP A 153 -14.21 -13.68 5.13
CA ASP A 153 -13.09 -12.80 5.45
C ASP A 153 -12.58 -12.12 4.17
N SER A 154 -12.76 -10.82 4.09
CA SER A 154 -12.44 -10.01 2.91
C SER A 154 -10.97 -9.59 2.81
N ARG A 155 -10.10 -10.15 3.66
CA ARG A 155 -8.66 -9.89 3.67
C ARG A 155 -7.95 -10.85 2.70
N PRO A 156 -6.66 -10.58 2.36
CA PRO A 156 -5.83 -11.57 1.68
C PRO A 156 -5.56 -12.79 2.56
N MET A 157 -5.35 -13.96 1.94
CA MET A 157 -5.08 -15.22 2.61
C MET A 157 -3.95 -15.13 3.66
N ALA A 158 -2.92 -14.32 3.42
CA ALA A 158 -1.82 -14.16 4.37
C ALA A 158 -2.27 -13.52 5.69
N GLU A 159 -3.16 -12.51 5.64
CA GLU A 159 -3.76 -11.91 6.83
C GLU A 159 -4.74 -12.87 7.51
N TYR A 160 -5.54 -13.60 6.72
CA TYR A 160 -6.49 -14.61 7.19
C TYR A 160 -5.77 -15.73 7.95
N ARG A 161 -4.67 -16.27 7.40
CA ARG A 161 -3.86 -17.31 8.07
C ARG A 161 -3.23 -16.83 9.36
N ARG A 162 -2.81 -15.57 9.42
CA ARG A 162 -2.25 -15.01 10.66
C ARG A 162 -3.26 -15.08 11.81
N MET A 163 -4.51 -14.74 11.53
CA MET A 163 -5.63 -14.82 12.47
C MET A 163 -6.95 -14.63 11.73
N ASN A 164 -7.99 -15.35 12.12
CA ASN A 164 -9.33 -15.21 11.54
C ASN A 164 -10.43 -15.53 12.57
N ILE A 165 -11.68 -15.18 12.21
CA ILE A 165 -12.85 -15.59 12.98
C ILE A 165 -13.06 -17.10 12.80
N PRO A 166 -13.26 -17.89 13.88
CA PRO A 166 -13.53 -19.32 13.77
C PRO A 166 -14.64 -19.62 12.76
N THR A 167 -14.45 -20.66 11.94
CA THR A 167 -15.34 -21.08 10.84
C THR A 167 -15.36 -20.17 9.60
N GLY A 168 -14.73 -18.98 9.65
CA GLY A 168 -14.66 -18.06 8.52
C GLY A 168 -13.98 -18.67 7.28
N ILE A 169 -14.34 -18.19 6.10
CA ILE A 169 -13.79 -18.57 4.79
C ILE A 169 -13.08 -17.35 4.20
N ASP A 170 -11.88 -17.53 3.69
CA ASP A 170 -11.15 -16.46 2.98
C ASP A 170 -11.80 -16.19 1.62
N VAL A 171 -12.28 -14.95 1.46
CA VAL A 171 -12.88 -14.44 0.22
C VAL A 171 -12.49 -12.97 0.08
N PRO A 172 -11.33 -12.65 -0.48
CA PRO A 172 -10.84 -11.28 -0.63
C PRO A 172 -11.88 -10.35 -1.25
N GLY A 173 -11.89 -9.07 -0.83
CA GLY A 173 -13.01 -8.16 -1.06
C GLY A 173 -13.59 -8.12 -2.48
N ALA A 174 -12.74 -8.15 -3.53
CA ALA A 174 -13.21 -8.18 -4.92
C ALA A 174 -13.81 -9.54 -5.34
N GLU A 175 -13.41 -10.64 -4.67
CA GLU A 175 -13.91 -11.99 -4.93
C GLU A 175 -15.34 -12.23 -4.37
N LEU A 176 -15.79 -11.39 -3.44
CA LEU A 176 -17.08 -11.58 -2.74
C LEU A 176 -18.25 -11.72 -3.71
N ALA A 177 -18.43 -10.77 -4.63
CA ALA A 177 -19.55 -10.77 -5.58
C ALA A 177 -19.43 -11.91 -6.60
N LEU A 178 -18.21 -12.33 -6.94
CA LEU A 178 -17.96 -13.45 -7.85
C LEU A 178 -18.34 -14.80 -7.22
N ARG A 179 -18.05 -14.99 -5.91
CA ARG A 179 -18.09 -16.31 -5.25
C ARG A 179 -19.30 -16.55 -4.34
N VAL A 180 -19.99 -15.50 -3.91
CA VAL A 180 -21.07 -15.61 -2.92
C VAL A 180 -22.20 -16.54 -3.36
N HIS A 181 -22.48 -16.60 -4.66
CA HIS A 181 -23.54 -17.45 -5.21
C HIS A 181 -23.31 -18.95 -5.00
N ASP A 182 -22.05 -19.38 -4.94
CA ASP A 182 -21.67 -20.77 -4.70
C ASP A 182 -21.42 -21.06 -3.21
N ILE A 183 -21.08 -20.02 -2.42
CA ILE A 183 -20.86 -20.17 -0.98
C ILE A 183 -22.19 -20.15 -0.21
N ALA A 184 -23.10 -19.25 -0.57
CA ALA A 184 -24.39 -19.06 0.12
C ALA A 184 -25.56 -19.11 -0.88
N PRO A 185 -25.79 -20.25 -1.57
CA PRO A 185 -26.83 -20.36 -2.61
C PRO A 185 -28.26 -20.27 -2.06
N ASP A 186 -28.47 -20.53 -0.79
CA ASP A 186 -29.75 -20.42 -0.11
C ASP A 186 -29.92 -19.02 0.46
N PRO A 187 -30.95 -18.25 0.01
CA PRO A 187 -31.18 -16.87 0.42
C PRO A 187 -31.42 -16.69 1.94
N ASP A 188 -31.84 -17.75 2.63
CA ASP A 188 -32.02 -17.73 4.09
C ASP A 188 -30.69 -17.81 4.87
N THR A 189 -29.56 -18.04 4.19
CA THR A 189 -28.24 -18.04 4.84
C THR A 189 -27.80 -16.61 5.12
N LEU A 190 -27.54 -16.28 6.40
CA LEU A 190 -26.96 -15.00 6.77
C LEU A 190 -25.51 -14.94 6.28
N VAL A 191 -25.15 -13.87 5.56
CA VAL A 191 -23.78 -13.61 5.11
C VAL A 191 -23.17 -12.52 5.99
N VAL A 192 -22.10 -12.84 6.69
CA VAL A 192 -21.35 -11.89 7.52
C VAL A 192 -19.99 -11.63 6.88
N VAL A 193 -19.70 -10.37 6.52
CA VAL A 193 -18.41 -9.99 5.95
C VAL A 193 -17.50 -9.47 7.05
N ASN A 194 -16.30 -10.05 7.15
CA ASN A 194 -15.27 -9.72 8.14
C ASN A 194 -14.03 -9.10 7.49
N CYS A 195 -13.28 -8.31 8.28
CA CYS A 195 -11.90 -7.90 8.00
C CYS A 195 -11.11 -7.71 9.31
N ALA A 196 -10.00 -6.98 9.28
CA ALA A 196 -9.23 -6.69 10.51
C ALA A 196 -9.92 -5.65 11.43
N GLY A 197 -10.47 -4.58 10.84
CA GLY A 197 -11.13 -3.47 11.52
C GLY A 197 -12.49 -3.17 10.91
N ARG A 198 -12.58 -2.10 10.10
CA ARG A 198 -13.86 -1.60 9.60
C ARG A 198 -13.97 -1.57 8.07
N THR A 199 -13.10 -0.86 7.37
CA THR A 199 -13.23 -0.48 5.95
C THR A 199 -13.59 -1.63 5.03
N ARG A 200 -12.83 -2.74 5.01
CA ARG A 200 -13.04 -3.85 4.06
C ARG A 200 -14.30 -4.65 4.36
N SER A 201 -14.72 -4.78 5.64
CA SER A 201 -15.99 -5.43 5.96
C SER A 201 -17.19 -4.58 5.56
N ILE A 202 -17.14 -3.27 5.74
CA ILE A 202 -18.18 -2.33 5.30
C ILE A 202 -18.30 -2.34 3.77
N ILE A 203 -17.20 -2.11 3.06
CA ILE A 203 -17.14 -2.10 1.59
C ILE A 203 -17.58 -3.45 1.02
N GLY A 204 -17.12 -4.57 1.60
CA GLY A 204 -17.48 -5.91 1.14
C GLY A 204 -18.95 -6.23 1.35
N ALA A 205 -19.52 -5.93 2.52
CA ALA A 205 -20.95 -6.11 2.78
C ALA A 205 -21.79 -5.23 1.83
N GLN A 206 -21.41 -3.97 1.66
CA GLN A 206 -22.11 -3.07 0.74
C GLN A 206 -21.92 -3.48 -0.74
N SER A 207 -20.78 -4.08 -1.12
CA SER A 207 -20.58 -4.66 -2.46
C SER A 207 -21.63 -5.72 -2.78
N LEU A 208 -21.86 -6.65 -1.85
CA LEU A 208 -22.86 -7.70 -2.03
C LEU A 208 -24.29 -7.12 -2.08
N ARG A 209 -24.59 -6.10 -1.28
CA ARG A 209 -25.88 -5.40 -1.34
C ARG A 209 -26.06 -4.66 -2.67
N ASN A 210 -25.02 -3.99 -3.16
CA ASN A 210 -25.04 -3.32 -4.46
C ASN A 210 -25.22 -4.31 -5.63
N ALA A 211 -24.67 -5.51 -5.50
CA ALA A 211 -24.84 -6.61 -6.45
C ALA A 211 -26.21 -7.32 -6.36
N GLY A 212 -27.13 -6.83 -5.51
CA GLY A 212 -28.47 -7.38 -5.39
C GLY A 212 -28.54 -8.80 -4.83
N ILE A 213 -27.56 -9.22 -4.05
CA ILE A 213 -27.55 -10.54 -3.41
C ILE A 213 -28.73 -10.67 -2.46
N ALA A 214 -29.54 -11.73 -2.63
CA ALA A 214 -30.81 -11.90 -1.94
C ALA A 214 -30.67 -12.24 -0.44
N ASN A 215 -29.53 -12.74 -0.03
CA ASN A 215 -29.20 -13.06 1.35
C ASN A 215 -29.24 -11.80 2.24
N ARG A 216 -29.54 -11.96 3.52
CA ARG A 216 -29.26 -10.91 4.50
C ARG A 216 -27.75 -10.78 4.68
N ILE A 217 -27.22 -9.57 4.53
CA ILE A 217 -25.79 -9.28 4.53
C ILE A 217 -25.48 -8.28 5.63
N LEU A 218 -24.53 -8.63 6.50
CA LEU A 218 -24.07 -7.79 7.60
C LEU A 218 -22.54 -7.67 7.58
N ALA A 219 -22.02 -6.51 7.94
CA ALA A 219 -20.60 -6.34 8.25
C ALA A 219 -20.33 -6.76 9.70
N LEU A 220 -19.23 -7.47 9.99
CA LEU A 220 -18.79 -7.64 11.37
C LEU A 220 -18.19 -6.33 11.88
N ARG A 221 -18.84 -5.73 12.88
CA ARG A 221 -18.41 -4.48 13.48
C ARG A 221 -17.02 -4.64 14.10
N ASN A 222 -16.09 -3.78 13.68
CA ASN A 222 -14.70 -3.78 14.12
C ASN A 222 -13.90 -5.05 13.80
N GLY A 223 -14.42 -5.97 13.00
CA GLY A 223 -13.71 -7.11 12.46
C GLY A 223 -13.04 -8.02 13.50
N THR A 224 -11.86 -8.56 13.17
CA THR A 224 -11.07 -9.39 14.11
C THR A 224 -10.61 -8.61 15.34
N MET A 225 -10.38 -7.29 15.23
CA MET A 225 -10.07 -6.46 16.40
C MET A 225 -11.26 -6.42 17.38
N GLY A 226 -12.48 -6.21 16.88
CA GLY A 226 -13.69 -6.22 17.72
C GLY A 226 -13.92 -7.58 18.37
N TRP A 227 -13.68 -8.67 17.63
CA TRP A 227 -13.77 -10.02 18.15
C TRP A 227 -12.80 -10.27 19.31
N GLN A 228 -11.54 -9.91 19.14
CA GLN A 228 -10.52 -10.04 20.19
C GLN A 228 -10.81 -9.13 21.39
N LEU A 229 -11.22 -7.89 21.16
CA LEU A 229 -11.59 -6.94 22.23
C LEU A 229 -12.82 -7.37 23.03
N ALA A 230 -13.70 -8.20 22.44
CA ALA A 230 -14.81 -8.86 23.13
C ALA A 230 -14.37 -10.09 23.96
N GLY A 231 -13.09 -10.43 23.95
CA GLY A 231 -12.51 -11.54 24.71
C GLY A 231 -12.69 -12.92 24.04
N PHE A 232 -12.95 -12.95 22.73
CA PHE A 232 -13.09 -14.22 22.00
C PHE A 232 -11.80 -14.62 21.31
N ASP A 233 -11.53 -15.92 21.29
CA ASP A 233 -10.35 -16.48 20.64
C ASP A 233 -10.44 -16.36 19.12
N LEU A 234 -9.32 -16.00 18.50
CA LEU A 234 -9.10 -16.05 17.07
C LEU A 234 -8.50 -17.40 16.68
N GLU A 235 -8.82 -17.87 15.49
CA GLU A 235 -8.19 -19.04 14.89
C GLU A 235 -6.93 -18.62 14.12
N HIS A 236 -5.89 -19.45 14.15
CA HIS A 236 -4.60 -19.21 13.49
C HIS A 236 -4.26 -20.36 12.55
N GLY A 237 -3.56 -20.06 11.44
CA GLY A 237 -3.07 -21.06 10.49
C GLY A 237 -4.14 -21.68 9.58
N ALA A 238 -5.40 -21.26 9.67
CA ALA A 238 -6.46 -21.79 8.82
C ALA A 238 -6.23 -21.46 7.33
N GLY A 239 -6.68 -22.36 6.47
CA GLY A 239 -6.54 -22.21 5.01
C GLY A 239 -7.86 -22.46 4.25
N ARG A 240 -9.01 -22.18 4.90
CA ARG A 240 -10.31 -22.34 4.25
C ARG A 240 -10.48 -21.23 3.19
N ALA A 241 -10.53 -21.62 1.93
CA ALA A 241 -10.75 -20.72 0.79
C ALA A 241 -12.15 -20.96 0.20
N ALA A 242 -12.62 -20.00 -0.58
CA ALA A 242 -13.84 -20.15 -1.36
C ALA A 242 -13.73 -21.33 -2.36
N PRO A 243 -14.85 -21.99 -2.68
CA PRO A 243 -14.88 -23.01 -3.72
C PRO A 243 -14.63 -22.40 -5.10
N GLU A 244 -14.32 -23.27 -6.09
CA GLU A 244 -14.29 -22.87 -7.50
C GLU A 244 -15.65 -22.31 -7.93
N VAL A 245 -15.61 -21.31 -8.80
CA VAL A 245 -16.83 -20.65 -9.29
C VAL A 245 -17.53 -21.55 -10.29
N SER A 246 -18.80 -21.90 -10.01
CA SER A 246 -19.62 -22.66 -10.96
C SER A 246 -20.06 -21.79 -12.14
N ALA A 247 -20.35 -22.43 -13.30
CA ALA A 247 -20.87 -21.71 -14.45
C ALA A 247 -22.19 -20.94 -14.13
N ALA A 248 -23.03 -21.49 -13.26
CA ALA A 248 -24.26 -20.84 -12.82
C ALA A 248 -24.00 -19.68 -11.86
N GLY A 249 -23.00 -19.82 -10.96
CA GLY A 249 -22.53 -18.75 -10.08
C GLY A 249 -21.94 -17.59 -10.88
N LEU A 250 -21.06 -17.90 -11.85
CA LEU A 250 -20.47 -16.92 -12.74
C LEU A 250 -21.52 -16.12 -13.53
N ALA A 251 -22.47 -16.79 -14.15
CA ALA A 251 -23.52 -16.12 -14.92
C ALA A 251 -24.34 -15.13 -14.05
N ARG A 252 -24.63 -15.50 -12.80
CA ARG A 252 -25.32 -14.61 -11.84
C ARG A 252 -24.44 -13.43 -11.42
N ALA A 253 -23.16 -13.69 -11.15
CA ALA A 253 -22.20 -12.66 -10.78
C ALA A 253 -21.99 -11.64 -11.90
N GLN A 254 -21.90 -12.09 -13.15
CA GLN A 254 -21.79 -11.23 -14.33
C GLN A 254 -23.05 -10.37 -14.54
N ALA A 255 -24.25 -10.93 -14.38
CA ALA A 255 -25.49 -10.17 -14.44
C ALA A 255 -25.54 -9.08 -13.35
N ALA A 256 -25.19 -9.43 -12.12
CA ALA A 256 -25.10 -8.48 -11.00
C ALA A 256 -24.05 -7.38 -11.26
N ALA A 257 -22.90 -7.73 -11.80
CA ALA A 257 -21.87 -6.76 -12.18
C ALA A 257 -22.35 -5.79 -13.27
N ALA A 258 -23.12 -6.26 -14.26
CA ALA A 258 -23.71 -5.40 -15.28
C ALA A 258 -24.69 -4.37 -14.68
N ASP A 259 -25.51 -4.78 -13.72
CA ASP A 259 -26.41 -3.87 -13.00
C ASP A 259 -25.62 -2.84 -12.17
N VAL A 260 -24.55 -3.28 -11.51
CA VAL A 260 -23.62 -2.38 -10.78
C VAL A 260 -22.95 -1.40 -11.74
N ALA A 261 -22.46 -1.86 -12.89
CA ALA A 261 -21.86 -0.98 -13.90
C ALA A 261 -22.85 0.11 -14.37
N ALA A 262 -24.08 -0.29 -14.68
CA ALA A 262 -25.13 0.64 -15.09
C ALA A 262 -25.46 1.66 -13.99
N ARG A 263 -25.58 1.20 -12.74
CA ARG A 263 -25.94 2.05 -11.59
C ARG A 263 -24.86 3.09 -11.28
N PHE A 264 -23.60 2.71 -11.31
CA PHE A 264 -22.49 3.58 -10.90
C PHE A 264 -21.79 4.27 -12.08
N GLY A 265 -22.23 4.01 -13.31
CA GLY A 265 -21.65 4.62 -14.50
C GLY A 265 -20.20 4.15 -14.75
N VAL A 266 -19.93 2.85 -14.51
CA VAL A 266 -18.61 2.26 -14.79
C VAL A 266 -18.43 2.18 -16.31
N ALA A 267 -17.38 2.84 -16.80
CA ALA A 267 -17.03 2.81 -18.21
C ALA A 267 -16.27 1.51 -18.56
N THR A 268 -16.37 1.10 -19.82
CA THR A 268 -15.59 0.02 -20.40
C THR A 268 -14.76 0.55 -21.57
N ILE A 269 -13.63 -0.08 -21.83
CA ILE A 269 -12.78 0.17 -23.00
C ILE A 269 -12.34 -1.16 -23.64
N ASP A 270 -12.18 -1.16 -24.96
CA ASP A 270 -11.60 -2.29 -25.67
C ASP A 270 -10.06 -2.26 -25.70
N ALA A 271 -9.45 -3.35 -26.17
CA ALA A 271 -8.00 -3.46 -26.32
C ALA A 271 -7.40 -2.41 -27.27
N THR A 272 -8.17 -1.94 -28.26
CA THR A 272 -7.75 -0.89 -29.19
C THR A 272 -7.60 0.44 -28.48
N THR A 273 -8.57 0.79 -27.64
CA THR A 273 -8.55 2.00 -26.81
C THR A 273 -7.42 1.94 -25.78
N LEU A 274 -7.19 0.79 -25.13
CA LEU A 274 -6.07 0.62 -24.20
C LEU A 274 -4.73 0.85 -24.92
N LYS A 275 -4.57 0.31 -26.14
CA LYS A 275 -3.37 0.53 -26.95
C LYS A 275 -3.16 2.00 -27.31
N ALA A 276 -4.22 2.71 -27.66
CA ALA A 276 -4.18 4.16 -27.91
C ALA A 276 -3.76 4.93 -26.66
N TRP A 277 -4.35 4.62 -25.51
CA TRP A 277 -4.00 5.27 -24.24
C TRP A 277 -2.55 4.99 -23.79
N ARG A 278 -2.04 3.80 -24.06
CA ARG A 278 -0.61 3.48 -23.84
C ARG A 278 0.31 4.35 -24.70
N ALA A 279 -0.07 4.64 -25.95
CA ALA A 279 0.69 5.53 -26.83
C ALA A 279 0.64 7.00 -26.38
N GLU A 280 -0.33 7.40 -25.57
CA GLU A 280 -0.50 8.73 -24.99
C GLU A 280 0.06 8.85 -23.55
N SER A 281 0.80 7.87 -23.06
CA SER A 281 1.28 7.83 -21.67
C SER A 281 2.29 8.94 -21.30
N ASP A 282 2.86 9.62 -22.27
CA ASP A 282 3.67 10.83 -22.11
C ASP A 282 2.82 12.11 -21.91
N VAL A 283 1.56 12.09 -22.36
CA VAL A 283 0.59 13.19 -22.23
C VAL A 283 -0.24 13.05 -20.96
N ARG A 284 -0.68 11.83 -20.64
CA ARG A 284 -1.50 11.53 -19.49
C ARG A 284 -1.11 10.21 -18.81
N SER A 285 -1.03 10.22 -17.50
CA SER A 285 -0.70 9.03 -16.70
C SER A 285 -1.75 7.94 -16.92
N LEU A 286 -1.28 6.72 -17.15
CA LEU A 286 -2.09 5.52 -17.31
C LEU A 286 -1.64 4.45 -16.33
N PHE A 287 -2.57 3.93 -15.55
CA PHE A 287 -2.39 2.77 -14.70
C PHE A 287 -3.24 1.61 -15.24
N VAL A 288 -2.60 0.51 -15.55
CA VAL A 288 -3.25 -0.76 -15.89
C VAL A 288 -3.14 -1.65 -14.65
N LEU A 289 -4.27 -1.86 -14.00
CA LEU A 289 -4.36 -2.47 -12.67
C LEU A 289 -5.02 -3.85 -12.80
N ASP A 290 -4.26 -4.90 -12.62
CA ASP A 290 -4.79 -6.26 -12.60
C ASP A 290 -5.36 -6.54 -11.20
N VAL A 291 -6.68 -6.72 -11.13
CA VAL A 291 -7.42 -6.85 -9.86
C VAL A 291 -7.68 -8.29 -9.45
N ARG A 292 -7.15 -9.26 -10.20
CA ARG A 292 -7.29 -10.69 -9.96
C ARG A 292 -6.46 -11.15 -8.75
N SER A 293 -6.57 -12.44 -8.43
CA SER A 293 -5.78 -13.08 -7.38
C SER A 293 -4.28 -13.12 -7.74
N PRO A 294 -3.39 -13.25 -6.72
CA PRO A 294 -1.96 -13.41 -6.98
C PRO A 294 -1.63 -14.59 -7.90
N ALA A 295 -2.32 -15.71 -7.73
CA ALA A 295 -2.07 -16.93 -8.54
C ALA A 295 -2.44 -16.72 -10.02
N GLU A 296 -3.54 -16.03 -10.32
CA GLU A 296 -3.95 -15.69 -11.68
C GLU A 296 -2.97 -14.71 -12.32
N PHE A 297 -2.57 -13.66 -11.59
CA PHE A 297 -1.56 -12.72 -12.07
C PHE A 297 -0.22 -13.42 -12.38
N GLU A 298 0.27 -14.26 -11.47
CA GLU A 298 1.52 -14.99 -11.64
C GLU A 298 1.46 -15.99 -12.82
N ALA A 299 0.29 -16.56 -13.08
CA ALA A 299 0.08 -17.46 -14.22
C ALA A 299 0.10 -16.71 -15.56
N GLY A 300 -0.36 -15.46 -15.60
CA GLY A 300 -0.31 -14.63 -16.80
C GLY A 300 -0.96 -13.28 -16.61
N HIS A 301 -0.28 -12.21 -17.07
CA HIS A 301 -0.77 -10.83 -16.99
C HIS A 301 -0.32 -9.98 -18.19
N LEU A 302 -0.93 -8.81 -18.34
CA LEU A 302 -0.54 -7.85 -19.38
C LEU A 302 0.80 -7.21 -19.06
N ALA A 303 1.67 -7.07 -20.05
CA ALA A 303 2.93 -6.36 -19.93
C ALA A 303 2.75 -4.97 -19.32
N GLY A 304 3.52 -4.70 -18.27
CA GLY A 304 3.51 -3.43 -17.55
C GLY A 304 2.25 -3.17 -16.70
N SER A 305 1.38 -4.17 -16.49
CA SER A 305 0.29 -4.06 -15.51
C SER A 305 0.82 -4.16 -14.08
N ILE A 306 0.14 -3.47 -13.17
CA ILE A 306 0.41 -3.52 -11.73
C ILE A 306 -0.56 -4.50 -11.10
N HIS A 307 -0.05 -5.48 -10.34
CA HIS A 307 -0.91 -6.36 -9.56
C HIS A 307 -1.52 -5.59 -8.37
N ALA A 308 -2.82 -5.38 -8.42
CA ALA A 308 -3.58 -4.60 -7.45
C ALA A 308 -4.90 -5.29 -7.09
N PRO A 309 -4.89 -6.41 -6.34
CA PRO A 309 -6.11 -7.14 -5.98
C PRO A 309 -7.20 -6.18 -5.54
N GLY A 310 -8.41 -6.26 -6.16
CA GLY A 310 -9.38 -5.18 -6.11
C GLY A 310 -9.79 -4.74 -4.71
N GLY A 311 -9.93 -5.67 -3.76
CA GLY A 311 -10.20 -5.33 -2.35
C GLY A 311 -9.07 -4.57 -1.68
N GLN A 312 -7.80 -4.83 -2.07
CA GLN A 312 -6.63 -4.11 -1.57
C GLN A 312 -6.49 -2.74 -2.25
N LEU A 313 -6.80 -2.66 -3.54
CA LEU A 313 -6.80 -1.39 -4.29
C LEU A 313 -7.78 -0.39 -3.67
N VAL A 314 -9.01 -0.80 -3.36
CA VAL A 314 -10.03 0.08 -2.76
C VAL A 314 -9.63 0.51 -1.34
N GLN A 315 -9.11 -0.40 -0.52
CA GLN A 315 -8.79 -0.10 0.89
C GLN A 315 -7.50 0.69 1.10
N ALA A 316 -6.65 0.82 0.06
CA ALA A 316 -5.35 1.47 0.12
C ALA A 316 -4.92 1.94 -1.28
N THR A 317 -5.77 2.75 -1.94
CA THR A 317 -5.57 3.21 -3.33
C THR A 317 -4.23 3.95 -3.51
N ASP A 318 -3.82 4.72 -2.51
CA ASP A 318 -2.56 5.46 -2.45
C ASP A 318 -1.30 4.57 -2.44
N ARG A 319 -1.44 3.27 -2.21
CA ARG A 319 -0.33 2.31 -2.37
C ARG A 319 -0.05 1.93 -3.82
N TYR A 320 -1.01 2.13 -4.71
CA TYR A 320 -0.97 1.74 -6.12
C TYR A 320 -0.91 2.95 -7.05
N VAL A 321 -1.58 4.04 -6.68
CA VAL A 321 -1.73 5.22 -7.52
C VAL A 321 -1.49 6.48 -6.68
N ALA A 322 -0.40 7.21 -6.98
CA ALA A 322 -0.13 8.50 -6.33
C ALA A 322 -0.57 9.70 -7.19
N THR A 323 -0.97 9.47 -8.44
CA THR A 323 -1.31 10.54 -9.39
C THR A 323 -2.81 10.74 -9.46
N GLN A 324 -3.31 11.79 -8.80
CA GLN A 324 -4.70 12.22 -8.95
C GLN A 324 -4.97 12.66 -10.40
N GLY A 325 -6.15 12.36 -10.94
CA GLY A 325 -6.49 12.72 -12.32
C GLY A 325 -5.95 11.76 -13.39
N ALA A 326 -5.21 10.71 -13.03
CA ALA A 326 -4.75 9.68 -13.96
C ALA A 326 -5.89 8.83 -14.53
N ARG A 327 -5.63 8.18 -15.68
CA ARG A 327 -6.49 7.10 -16.22
C ARG A 327 -6.23 5.79 -15.49
N LEU A 328 -7.27 5.14 -15.00
CA LEU A 328 -7.21 3.83 -14.33
C LEU A 328 -7.94 2.80 -15.19
N VAL A 329 -7.25 1.77 -15.64
CA VAL A 329 -7.83 0.64 -16.39
C VAL A 329 -7.71 -0.62 -15.54
N LEU A 330 -8.84 -1.24 -15.21
CA LEU A 330 -8.90 -2.43 -14.38
C LEU A 330 -9.02 -3.67 -15.28
N VAL A 331 -8.20 -4.68 -14.99
CA VAL A 331 -8.14 -5.93 -15.75
C VAL A 331 -8.65 -7.09 -14.91
N ASP A 332 -9.56 -7.87 -15.48
CA ASP A 332 -10.18 -9.06 -14.90
C ASP A 332 -10.72 -9.94 -16.02
N ASP A 333 -10.64 -11.24 -15.90
CA ASP A 333 -11.06 -12.17 -16.97
C ASP A 333 -12.58 -12.32 -17.07
N GLU A 334 -13.28 -12.32 -15.92
CA GLU A 334 -14.74 -12.48 -15.87
C GLU A 334 -15.51 -11.15 -15.92
N GLY A 335 -14.82 -10.01 -15.77
CA GLY A 335 -15.39 -8.67 -15.72
C GLY A 335 -16.11 -8.33 -14.41
N VAL A 336 -16.23 -9.26 -13.45
CA VAL A 336 -16.94 -9.06 -12.18
C VAL A 336 -16.11 -8.27 -11.19
N ARG A 337 -14.89 -8.73 -10.89
CA ARG A 337 -13.98 -8.12 -9.91
C ARG A 337 -13.57 -6.71 -10.32
N ALA A 338 -13.25 -6.52 -11.61
CA ALA A 338 -12.92 -5.22 -12.16
C ALA A 338 -14.09 -4.24 -12.08
N THR A 339 -15.30 -4.67 -12.43
CA THR A 339 -16.50 -3.83 -12.36
C THR A 339 -16.83 -3.42 -10.93
N MET A 340 -16.81 -4.38 -9.99
CA MET A 340 -17.06 -4.08 -8.58
C MET A 340 -16.03 -3.11 -8.03
N THR A 341 -14.75 -3.32 -8.34
CA THR A 341 -13.66 -2.42 -7.91
C THR A 341 -13.77 -1.03 -8.55
N ALA A 342 -14.04 -0.95 -9.87
CA ALA A 342 -14.22 0.30 -10.59
C ALA A 342 -15.39 1.11 -10.02
N SER A 343 -16.51 0.46 -9.66
CA SER A 343 -17.66 1.13 -9.04
C SER A 343 -17.27 1.86 -7.75
N TRP A 344 -16.38 1.29 -6.95
CA TRP A 344 -15.87 1.93 -5.74
C TRP A 344 -14.92 3.08 -6.04
N LEU A 345 -14.02 2.94 -7.00
CA LEU A 345 -13.12 4.03 -7.40
C LEU A 345 -13.90 5.24 -7.95
N VAL A 346 -14.96 4.99 -8.75
CA VAL A 346 -15.87 6.05 -9.21
C VAL A 346 -16.55 6.75 -8.03
N GLN A 347 -17.02 6.01 -7.03
CA GLN A 347 -17.62 6.56 -5.81
C GLN A 347 -16.60 7.30 -4.93
N MET A 348 -15.34 6.88 -4.92
CA MET A 348 -14.23 7.59 -4.26
C MET A 348 -13.87 8.91 -4.96
N GLY A 349 -14.42 9.16 -6.15
CA GLY A 349 -14.22 10.41 -6.90
C GLY A 349 -13.16 10.34 -8.00
N TRP A 350 -12.63 9.15 -8.31
CA TRP A 350 -11.80 8.95 -9.49
C TRP A 350 -12.64 9.15 -10.76
N ARG A 351 -12.13 9.96 -11.71
CA ARG A 351 -12.93 10.41 -12.87
C ARG A 351 -12.81 9.47 -14.07
N ASP A 352 -11.60 9.01 -14.36
CA ASP A 352 -11.30 8.21 -15.54
C ASP A 352 -10.94 6.80 -15.11
N VAL A 353 -11.97 6.04 -14.76
CA VAL A 353 -11.89 4.64 -14.39
C VAL A 353 -12.63 3.83 -15.44
N ALA A 354 -11.98 2.83 -16.01
CA ALA A 354 -12.58 1.94 -16.98
C ALA A 354 -12.22 0.48 -16.70
N VAL A 355 -13.10 -0.42 -17.08
CA VAL A 355 -12.86 -1.88 -17.11
C VAL A 355 -12.46 -2.28 -18.53
N LEU A 356 -11.44 -3.12 -18.65
CA LEU A 356 -11.00 -3.68 -19.93
C LEU A 356 -11.96 -4.79 -20.36
N GLU A 357 -12.67 -4.59 -21.46
CA GLU A 357 -13.55 -5.61 -22.06
C GLU A 357 -12.74 -6.79 -22.57
N GLY A 358 -13.29 -8.02 -22.47
CA GLY A 358 -12.65 -9.24 -22.93
C GLY A 358 -11.42 -9.68 -22.13
N GLY A 359 -11.10 -8.95 -21.05
CA GLY A 359 -10.06 -9.30 -20.09
C GLY A 359 -8.68 -9.46 -20.69
N LEU A 360 -7.92 -10.41 -20.14
CA LEU A 360 -6.54 -10.68 -20.56
C LEU A 360 -6.48 -11.25 -22.00
N GLU A 361 -7.38 -12.14 -22.36
CA GLU A 361 -7.35 -12.87 -23.65
C GLU A 361 -7.45 -11.90 -24.84
N ASP A 362 -8.47 -11.05 -24.83
CA ASP A 362 -8.70 -10.07 -25.90
C ASP A 362 -7.58 -9.03 -25.96
N ALA A 363 -7.09 -8.59 -24.79
CA ALA A 363 -6.03 -7.60 -24.73
C ALA A 363 -4.68 -8.11 -25.21
N LEU A 364 -4.41 -9.39 -25.08
CA LEU A 364 -3.21 -10.03 -25.63
C LEU A 364 -3.28 -10.21 -27.14
N ALA A 365 -4.49 -10.36 -27.71
CA ALA A 365 -4.70 -10.55 -29.15
C ALA A 365 -3.82 -11.67 -29.74
N GLY A 366 -3.61 -12.75 -28.97
CA GLY A 366 -2.76 -13.88 -29.33
C GLY A 366 -1.27 -13.74 -28.98
N ALA A 367 -0.84 -12.61 -28.36
CA ALA A 367 0.51 -12.50 -27.79
C ALA A 367 0.62 -13.33 -26.51
N ALA A 368 1.84 -13.72 -26.14
CA ALA A 368 2.06 -14.39 -24.86
C ALA A 368 1.93 -13.40 -23.69
N PRO A 369 1.29 -13.79 -22.56
CA PRO A 369 1.29 -13.00 -21.35
C PRO A 369 2.69 -12.94 -20.71
N GLU A 370 2.96 -11.89 -19.93
CA GLU A 370 4.03 -11.94 -18.93
C GLU A 370 3.60 -12.86 -17.77
N THR A 371 4.56 -13.52 -17.14
CA THR A 371 4.32 -14.47 -16.04
C THR A 371 5.21 -14.17 -14.86
N GLY A 372 4.82 -14.64 -13.69
CA GLY A 372 5.57 -14.45 -12.45
C GLY A 372 5.01 -13.33 -11.57
N LYS A 373 5.65 -13.10 -10.44
CA LYS A 373 5.24 -12.06 -9.48
C LYS A 373 5.39 -10.66 -10.05
N PHE A 374 4.56 -9.74 -9.57
CA PHE A 374 4.75 -8.33 -9.88
C PHE A 374 6.17 -7.89 -9.49
N ALA A 375 6.89 -7.34 -10.45
CA ALA A 375 8.21 -6.76 -10.25
C ALA A 375 8.11 -5.23 -10.34
N PRO A 376 8.34 -4.50 -9.24
CA PRO A 376 8.35 -3.04 -9.25
C PRO A 376 9.35 -2.47 -10.26
N ARG A 377 9.00 -1.35 -10.87
CA ARG A 377 9.89 -0.62 -11.80
C ARG A 377 10.93 0.18 -10.99
N VAL A 378 11.85 -0.53 -10.38
CA VAL A 378 12.92 0.06 -9.57
C VAL A 378 13.86 0.88 -10.47
N ILE A 379 14.27 2.06 -10.00
CA ILE A 379 15.36 2.82 -10.61
C ILE A 379 16.65 2.16 -10.11
N ALA A 380 17.35 1.45 -10.97
CA ALA A 380 18.52 0.69 -10.57
C ALA A 380 19.62 1.59 -9.97
N PRO A 381 20.34 1.15 -8.92
CA PRO A 381 21.51 1.84 -8.45
C PRO A 381 22.61 1.84 -9.54
N ASP A 382 23.42 2.90 -9.58
CA ASP A 382 24.56 2.96 -10.50
C ASP A 382 25.66 1.99 -10.02
N SER A 383 25.63 0.79 -10.58
CA SER A 383 26.58 -0.29 -10.22
C SER A 383 27.91 -0.23 -10.98
N ALA A 384 28.08 0.73 -11.88
CA ALA A 384 29.27 0.85 -12.74
C ALA A 384 29.97 2.21 -12.62
N GLY A 385 29.37 3.18 -11.91
CA GLY A 385 29.96 4.52 -11.71
C GLY A 385 31.05 4.59 -10.65
N GLU A 386 31.68 5.75 -10.50
CA GLU A 386 32.73 6.00 -9.51
C GLU A 386 32.24 5.82 -8.05
N ALA A 387 30.93 5.93 -7.82
CA ALA A 387 30.29 5.74 -6.51
C ALA A 387 29.83 4.30 -6.26
N ALA A 388 30.13 3.34 -7.15
CA ALA A 388 29.76 1.95 -6.97
C ALA A 388 30.55 1.32 -5.81
N ALA A 389 29.83 0.81 -4.80
CA ALA A 389 30.47 0.12 -3.69
C ALA A 389 30.99 -1.26 -4.10
N GLU A 390 32.07 -1.70 -3.47
CA GLU A 390 32.59 -3.08 -3.64
C GLU A 390 31.55 -4.07 -3.11
N ARG A 391 31.11 -5.00 -3.96
CA ARG A 391 30.24 -6.11 -3.55
C ARG A 391 31.08 -7.26 -3.01
N ILE A 392 30.67 -7.80 -1.88
CA ILE A 392 31.33 -8.95 -1.23
C ILE A 392 30.30 -10.05 -0.95
N SER A 393 30.77 -11.30 -0.91
CA SER A 393 29.92 -12.43 -0.54
C SER A 393 29.58 -12.40 0.97
N ALA A 394 28.51 -13.10 1.36
CA ALA A 394 28.16 -13.30 2.77
C ALA A 394 29.32 -13.93 3.57
N ASP A 395 30.11 -14.85 2.97
CA ASP A 395 31.27 -15.46 3.60
C ASP A 395 32.36 -14.43 3.90
N ALA A 396 32.68 -13.54 2.94
CA ALA A 396 33.65 -12.48 3.11
C ALA A 396 33.21 -11.46 4.18
N ALA A 397 31.94 -11.08 4.15
CA ALA A 397 31.34 -10.19 5.15
C ALA A 397 31.45 -10.80 6.56
N ARG A 398 31.13 -12.09 6.72
CA ARG A 398 31.25 -12.81 7.99
C ARG A 398 32.69 -12.84 8.52
N GLN A 399 33.65 -13.05 7.64
CA GLN A 399 35.07 -13.06 8.03
C GLN A 399 35.52 -11.68 8.56
N LEU A 400 35.18 -10.60 7.87
CA LEU A 400 35.51 -9.23 8.29
C LEU A 400 34.86 -8.87 9.63
N ILE A 401 33.56 -9.21 9.80
CA ILE A 401 32.83 -8.96 11.05
C ILE A 401 33.44 -9.78 12.20
N ALA A 402 33.71 -11.07 12.00
CA ALA A 402 34.30 -11.95 13.01
C ALA A 402 35.73 -11.55 13.40
N ALA A 403 36.50 -10.95 12.49
CA ALA A 403 37.82 -10.40 12.77
C ALA A 403 37.77 -9.05 13.52
N GLY A 404 36.58 -8.43 13.67
CA GLY A 404 36.47 -7.08 14.23
C GLY A 404 36.95 -5.96 13.29
N GLU A 405 37.13 -6.26 12.00
CA GLU A 405 37.57 -5.32 10.97
C GLU A 405 36.41 -4.55 10.36
N ALA A 406 35.17 -5.08 10.48
CA ALA A 406 33.99 -4.46 9.93
C ALA A 406 32.82 -4.37 10.93
N VAL A 407 32.00 -3.35 10.75
CA VAL A 407 30.68 -3.22 11.38
C VAL A 407 29.59 -3.35 10.29
N ALA A 408 28.60 -4.19 10.55
CA ALA A 408 27.46 -4.34 9.66
C ALA A 408 26.42 -3.24 9.91
N VAL A 409 25.84 -2.67 8.83
CA VAL A 409 24.76 -1.69 8.87
C VAL A 409 23.61 -2.20 8.01
N ASP A 410 22.43 -2.34 8.62
CA ASP A 410 21.24 -2.93 7.97
C ASP A 410 20.20 -1.84 7.67
N PHE A 411 19.81 -1.74 6.40
CA PHE A 411 18.80 -0.82 5.87
C PHE A 411 17.45 -1.52 5.61
N ALA A 412 17.21 -2.66 6.25
CA ALA A 412 15.90 -3.30 6.28
C ALA A 412 14.84 -2.36 6.87
N THR A 413 13.56 -2.73 6.80
CA THR A 413 12.56 -2.10 7.67
C THR A 413 12.80 -2.49 9.12
N SER A 414 12.38 -1.65 10.06
CA SER A 414 12.47 -1.95 11.49
C SER A 414 11.78 -3.27 11.86
N LEU A 415 10.68 -3.63 11.19
CA LEU A 415 10.01 -4.91 11.40
C LEU A 415 10.77 -6.11 10.82
N GLU A 416 11.40 -5.95 9.66
CA GLU A 416 12.27 -6.98 9.07
C GLU A 416 13.52 -7.17 9.91
N TYR A 417 14.16 -6.08 10.34
CA TYR A 417 15.31 -6.10 11.23
C TYR A 417 15.00 -6.83 12.55
N ARG A 418 13.86 -6.49 13.17
CA ARG A 418 13.36 -7.16 14.38
C ARG A 418 13.15 -8.67 14.18
N ALA A 419 12.67 -9.06 13.00
CA ALA A 419 12.40 -10.46 12.67
C ALA A 419 13.68 -11.27 12.35
N GLY A 420 14.76 -10.61 11.91
CA GLY A 420 16.02 -11.29 11.66
C GLY A 420 17.05 -10.42 10.95
N HIS A 421 18.17 -10.14 11.61
CA HIS A 421 19.28 -9.36 11.09
C HIS A 421 20.63 -10.05 11.34
N ILE A 422 21.69 -9.62 10.67
CA ILE A 422 23.04 -10.13 10.87
C ILE A 422 23.48 -9.83 12.32
N PRO A 423 23.97 -10.84 13.10
CA PRO A 423 24.37 -10.62 14.49
C PRO A 423 25.36 -9.47 14.64
N GLY A 424 25.03 -8.50 15.50
CA GLY A 424 25.84 -7.31 15.75
C GLY A 424 25.64 -6.18 14.71
N ALA A 425 24.77 -6.35 13.72
CA ALA A 425 24.45 -5.28 12.78
C ALA A 425 23.74 -4.10 13.46
N TRP A 426 23.90 -2.92 12.90
CA TRP A 426 23.24 -1.68 13.32
C TRP A 426 22.08 -1.34 12.38
N PHE A 427 20.91 -1.17 12.92
CA PHE A 427 19.75 -0.68 12.15
C PHE A 427 19.94 0.79 11.78
N ALA A 428 19.74 1.13 10.51
CA ALA A 428 19.82 2.50 10.02
C ALA A 428 18.73 2.82 8.99
N VAL A 429 18.21 4.04 9.04
CA VAL A 429 17.33 4.59 8.02
C VAL A 429 18.15 5.41 7.04
N ARG A 430 18.13 5.05 5.77
CA ARG A 430 18.96 5.63 4.72
C ARG A 430 18.86 7.16 4.62
N SER A 431 17.64 7.73 4.76
CA SER A 431 17.44 9.19 4.73
C SER A 431 18.09 9.93 5.89
N ARG A 432 18.60 9.21 6.91
CA ARG A 432 19.31 9.72 8.11
C ARG A 432 20.70 9.13 8.22
N LEU A 433 21.30 8.75 7.09
CA LEU A 433 22.57 8.00 7.07
C LEU A 433 23.69 8.71 7.85
N LYS A 434 23.82 10.03 7.69
CA LYS A 434 24.84 10.85 8.37
C LYS A 434 24.70 10.76 9.90
N GLU A 435 23.51 10.94 10.40
CA GLU A 435 23.20 10.84 11.84
C GLU A 435 23.40 9.41 12.37
N CYS A 436 23.08 8.41 11.55
CA CYS A 436 23.28 7.00 11.88
C CYS A 436 24.77 6.67 12.00
N LEU A 437 25.58 7.09 11.03
CA LEU A 437 27.03 6.85 11.02
C LEU A 437 27.73 7.45 12.25
N ALA A 438 27.24 8.58 12.77
CA ALA A 438 27.77 9.19 13.99
C ALA A 438 27.49 8.36 15.27
N ARG A 439 26.55 7.43 15.24
CA ARG A 439 26.18 6.55 16.36
C ARG A 439 26.80 5.17 16.28
N ILE A 440 27.22 4.76 15.07
CA ILE A 440 27.80 3.45 14.80
C ILE A 440 29.29 3.45 15.26
N PRO A 441 29.78 2.38 15.91
CA PRO A 441 31.19 2.27 16.29
C PRO A 441 32.14 2.42 15.10
N ALA A 442 33.25 3.11 15.30
CA ALA A 442 34.25 3.25 14.26
C ALA A 442 34.88 1.86 13.92
N ALA A 443 34.99 1.59 12.62
CA ALA A 443 35.61 0.40 12.06
C ALA A 443 36.41 0.77 10.80
N SER A 444 37.30 -0.11 10.36
CA SER A 444 38.01 0.09 9.08
C SER A 444 37.12 -0.10 7.88
N THR A 445 36.03 -0.87 8.05
CA THR A 445 35.09 -1.19 6.98
C THR A 445 33.63 -1.10 7.49
N LEU A 446 32.75 -0.46 6.71
CA LEU A 446 31.31 -0.61 6.83
C LEU A 446 30.84 -1.70 5.85
N VAL A 447 30.16 -2.70 6.36
CA VAL A 447 29.48 -3.71 5.56
C VAL A 447 27.99 -3.40 5.56
N MET A 448 27.49 -2.85 4.47
CA MET A 448 26.10 -2.48 4.31
C MET A 448 25.26 -3.66 3.81
N THR A 449 24.07 -3.83 4.37
CA THR A 449 23.10 -4.85 3.98
C THR A 449 21.67 -4.31 3.97
N SER A 450 20.81 -5.00 3.29
CA SER A 450 19.33 -4.88 3.33
C SER A 450 18.77 -6.24 2.89
N PRO A 451 17.48 -6.56 2.98
CA PRO A 451 16.98 -7.90 2.68
C PRO A 451 17.56 -8.48 1.37
N GLU A 452 17.36 -7.80 0.24
CA GLU A 452 17.83 -8.20 -1.09
C GLU A 452 19.11 -7.46 -1.54
N GLY A 453 19.68 -6.58 -0.71
CA GLY A 453 20.89 -5.82 -1.01
C GLY A 453 20.68 -4.47 -1.71
N VAL A 454 19.55 -4.23 -2.37
CA VAL A 454 19.33 -3.04 -3.22
C VAL A 454 19.36 -1.73 -2.43
N LEU A 455 18.72 -1.66 -1.27
CA LEU A 455 18.75 -0.45 -0.42
C LEU A 455 20.15 -0.18 0.13
N ALA A 456 20.93 -1.24 0.40
CA ALA A 456 22.32 -1.10 0.83
C ALA A 456 23.19 -0.49 -0.28
N GLU A 457 22.95 -0.82 -1.54
CA GLU A 457 23.66 -0.22 -2.67
C GLU A 457 23.39 1.28 -2.78
N TYR A 458 22.13 1.71 -2.66
CA TYR A 458 21.80 3.13 -2.63
C TYR A 458 22.40 3.85 -1.42
N ALA A 459 22.40 3.21 -0.24
CA ALA A 459 23.02 3.79 0.95
C ALA A 459 24.53 3.95 0.80
N ALA A 460 25.20 3.00 0.14
CA ALA A 460 26.61 3.08 -0.17
C ALA A 460 26.93 4.21 -1.15
N GLN A 461 26.06 4.45 -2.16
CA GLN A 461 26.18 5.57 -3.09
C GLN A 461 25.98 6.92 -2.38
N ASP A 462 24.98 7.01 -1.49
CA ASP A 462 24.76 8.22 -0.70
C ASP A 462 25.98 8.51 0.19
N ALA A 463 26.56 7.48 0.83
CA ALA A 463 27.78 7.62 1.65
C ALA A 463 29.00 8.09 0.84
N ALA A 464 29.14 7.63 -0.40
CA ALA A 464 30.24 8.04 -1.27
C ALA A 464 30.11 9.48 -1.78
N GLN A 465 28.88 10.01 -1.84
CA GLN A 465 28.59 11.39 -2.27
C GLN A 465 28.66 12.40 -1.10
N ASP A 466 28.60 11.94 0.14
CA ASP A 466 28.71 12.79 1.33
C ASP A 466 30.18 13.11 1.63
N ALA A 467 30.61 14.35 1.34
CA ALA A 467 31.95 14.82 1.60
C ALA A 467 32.35 14.82 3.10
N GLU A 468 31.40 14.64 4.00
CA GLU A 468 31.58 14.57 5.45
C GLU A 468 31.53 13.11 5.98
N ALA A 469 31.36 12.10 5.10
CA ALA A 469 31.52 10.71 5.50
C ALA A 469 32.94 10.47 6.04
N PRO A 470 33.16 9.62 7.07
CA PRO A 470 34.48 9.38 7.64
C PRO A 470 35.47 8.91 6.57
N GLY A 471 36.40 9.78 6.17
CA GLY A 471 37.20 9.73 4.93
C GLY A 471 38.15 8.54 4.75
N ASP A 472 38.31 7.68 5.75
CA ASP A 472 39.23 6.51 5.69
C ASP A 472 38.49 5.15 5.80
N MET A 473 37.14 5.16 5.82
CA MET A 473 36.34 3.96 6.04
C MET A 473 35.94 3.33 4.70
N ALA A 474 36.36 2.10 4.45
CA ALA A 474 35.93 1.35 3.28
C ALA A 474 34.41 0.99 3.39
N VAL A 475 33.66 1.20 2.31
CA VAL A 475 32.24 0.80 2.24
C VAL A 475 32.14 -0.40 1.33
N LYS A 476 31.52 -1.47 1.82
CA LYS A 476 31.24 -2.70 1.06
C LYS A 476 29.76 -3.08 1.22
N VAL A 477 29.21 -3.73 0.21
CA VAL A 477 27.81 -4.19 0.21
C VAL A 477 27.78 -5.71 0.10
N ILE A 478 26.91 -6.38 0.89
CA ILE A 478 26.70 -7.82 0.76
C ILE A 478 25.87 -8.08 -0.51
N ASP A 479 26.45 -8.82 -1.46
CA ASP A 479 25.75 -9.23 -2.67
C ASP A 479 24.57 -10.15 -2.32
N GLY A 480 23.35 -9.75 -2.71
CA GLY A 480 22.09 -10.40 -2.29
C GLY A 480 21.69 -10.17 -0.82
N GLY A 481 22.38 -9.28 -0.12
CA GLY A 481 21.97 -8.76 1.19
C GLY A 481 21.86 -9.80 2.30
N THR A 482 20.96 -9.53 3.26
CA THR A 482 20.68 -10.40 4.41
C THR A 482 20.06 -11.73 3.97
N ASP A 483 19.36 -11.78 2.81
CA ASP A 483 18.85 -13.03 2.26
C ASP A 483 19.96 -13.96 1.78
N ALA A 484 21.04 -13.42 1.19
CA ALA A 484 22.22 -14.21 0.84
C ALA A 484 22.96 -14.74 2.09
N TRP A 485 23.01 -13.96 3.17
CA TRP A 485 23.54 -14.41 4.47
C TRP A 485 22.74 -15.60 5.01
N ARG A 486 21.40 -15.49 4.99
CA ARG A 486 20.49 -16.59 5.39
C ARG A 486 20.65 -17.81 4.49
N ALA A 487 20.74 -17.62 3.17
CA ALA A 487 20.92 -18.70 2.20
C ALA A 487 22.26 -19.44 2.35
N ALA A 488 23.30 -18.76 2.84
CA ALA A 488 24.57 -19.36 3.21
C ALA A 488 24.51 -20.20 4.51
N GLY A 489 23.35 -20.23 5.18
CA GLY A 489 23.12 -21.02 6.40
C GLY A 489 23.65 -20.36 7.68
N TYR A 490 23.84 -19.05 7.67
CA TYR A 490 24.31 -18.31 8.85
C TYR A 490 23.14 -17.88 9.72
N ASP A 491 23.38 -17.88 11.05
CA ASP A 491 22.40 -17.45 12.04
C ASP A 491 22.05 -15.97 11.88
N LEU A 492 20.82 -15.64 12.23
CA LEU A 492 20.31 -14.27 12.38
C LEU A 492 20.02 -14.00 13.86
N ALA A 493 20.22 -12.77 14.27
CA ALA A 493 19.75 -12.24 15.55
C ALA A 493 18.34 -11.66 15.37
N GLU A 494 17.55 -11.65 16.46
CA GLU A 494 16.19 -11.11 16.50
C GLU A 494 16.10 -9.99 17.55
N GLY A 495 15.14 -9.08 17.37
CA GLY A 495 14.90 -7.99 18.32
C GLY A 495 15.44 -6.64 17.85
N PHE A 496 15.33 -5.64 18.73
CA PHE A 496 15.78 -4.26 18.49
C PHE A 496 17.10 -4.00 19.23
N GLU A 497 18.19 -4.57 18.77
CA GLU A 497 19.53 -4.24 19.25
C GLU A 497 20.25 -3.30 18.27
N ASN A 498 21.22 -2.52 18.76
CA ASN A 498 22.06 -1.65 17.93
C ASN A 498 21.26 -0.71 16.99
N MET A 499 20.36 0.07 17.56
CA MET A 499 19.51 1.01 16.80
C MET A 499 20.25 2.34 16.58
N ALA A 500 20.76 2.59 15.37
CA ALA A 500 21.32 3.89 14.98
C ALA A 500 20.22 4.90 14.58
N SER A 501 19.06 4.43 14.13
CA SER A 501 17.84 5.21 13.92
C SER A 501 16.74 4.80 14.87
N GLU A 502 15.76 5.68 15.06
CA GLU A 502 14.47 5.31 15.62
C GLU A 502 13.73 4.37 14.67
N ASN A 503 12.82 3.53 15.20
CA ASN A 503 12.00 2.58 14.45
C ASN A 503 10.70 3.23 13.92
N ASP A 504 10.78 4.45 13.42
CA ASP A 504 9.68 5.22 12.86
C ASP A 504 9.68 5.22 11.29
N ASP A 505 10.45 4.32 10.71
CA ASP A 505 10.49 4.05 9.27
C ASP A 505 9.18 3.45 8.73
N LEU A 506 8.43 2.77 9.59
CA LEU A 506 7.12 2.21 9.31
C LEU A 506 6.04 2.75 10.26
N PHE A 507 4.81 2.80 9.77
CA PHE A 507 3.63 2.99 10.61
C PHE A 507 3.17 1.62 11.15
N TYR A 508 3.37 1.40 12.46
CA TYR A 508 2.99 0.15 13.12
C TYR A 508 1.48 0.05 13.25
N ARG A 509 0.93 -1.05 12.74
CA ARG A 509 -0.47 -1.43 12.97
C ARG A 509 -0.63 -1.94 14.39
N ALA A 510 -1.87 -1.98 14.89
CA ALA A 510 -2.13 -2.46 16.25
C ALA A 510 -1.47 -3.82 16.57
N TYR A 511 -1.45 -4.74 15.59
CA TYR A 511 -0.83 -6.07 15.73
C TYR A 511 0.70 -6.11 15.57
N ASP A 512 1.35 -5.03 15.18
CA ASP A 512 2.80 -4.97 15.01
C ASP A 512 3.49 -4.55 16.31
N HIS A 513 2.73 -4.00 17.26
CA HIS A 513 3.18 -3.72 18.61
C HIS A 513 3.34 -5.01 19.43
N THR A 514 4.30 -5.01 20.36
CA THR A 514 4.56 -6.14 21.29
C THR A 514 3.88 -5.93 22.64
N GLU A 515 3.49 -4.70 22.95
CA GLU A 515 2.86 -4.32 24.21
C GLU A 515 1.58 -3.51 23.96
N ASN A 516 0.65 -3.52 24.90
CA ASN A 516 -0.58 -2.73 24.87
C ASN A 516 -1.42 -2.87 23.59
N ILE A 517 -1.40 -4.04 22.95
CA ILE A 517 -2.04 -4.31 21.65
C ILE A 517 -3.51 -3.91 21.65
N GLU A 518 -4.27 -4.21 22.71
CA GLU A 518 -5.68 -3.84 22.81
C GLU A 518 -5.89 -2.31 22.88
N ALA A 519 -4.98 -1.57 23.53
CA ALA A 519 -5.07 -0.12 23.56
C ALA A 519 -4.88 0.46 22.15
N HIS A 520 -3.91 -0.05 21.40
CA HIS A 520 -3.69 0.33 20.00
C HIS A 520 -4.87 -0.06 19.09
N MET A 521 -5.53 -1.20 19.34
CA MET A 521 -6.76 -1.55 18.62
C MET A 521 -7.90 -0.56 18.89
N ARG A 522 -8.12 -0.17 20.15
CA ARG A 522 -9.16 0.81 20.51
C ARG A 522 -8.87 2.19 19.93
N GLU A 523 -7.62 2.61 19.97
CA GLU A 523 -7.17 3.88 19.38
C GLU A 523 -7.42 3.88 17.86
N TYR A 524 -6.99 2.83 17.15
CA TYR A 524 -7.21 2.67 15.72
C TYR A 524 -8.70 2.73 15.35
N LEU A 525 -9.56 2.00 16.05
CA LEU A 525 -11.00 1.97 15.78
C LEU A 525 -11.68 3.32 16.07
N SER A 526 -11.24 4.02 17.13
CA SER A 526 -11.73 5.35 17.46
C SER A 526 -11.30 6.39 16.41
N TRP A 527 -10.05 6.29 15.93
CA TRP A 527 -9.54 7.15 14.88
C TRP A 527 -10.32 6.97 13.57
N GLU A 528 -10.55 5.71 13.12
CA GLU A 528 -11.25 5.40 11.86
C GLU A 528 -12.66 6.03 11.84
N THR A 529 -13.42 5.89 12.92
CA THR A 529 -14.78 6.46 13.03
C THR A 529 -14.81 7.99 13.03
N GLY A 530 -13.73 8.65 13.44
CA GLY A 530 -13.61 10.12 13.44
C GLY A 530 -13.38 10.73 12.05
N LEU A 531 -13.00 9.95 11.06
CA LEU A 531 -12.56 10.44 9.75
C LEU A 531 -13.65 11.12 8.93
N VAL A 532 -14.92 10.71 9.03
CA VAL A 532 -16.03 11.34 8.27
C VAL A 532 -16.13 12.82 8.60
N ALA A 533 -16.16 13.17 9.89
CA ALA A 533 -16.24 14.57 10.31
C ALA A 533 -14.98 15.36 9.91
N GLN A 534 -13.81 14.73 9.97
CA GLN A 534 -12.55 15.35 9.61
C GLN A 534 -12.46 15.64 8.10
N VAL A 535 -12.84 14.69 7.24
CA VAL A 535 -12.91 14.87 5.78
C VAL A 535 -13.95 15.93 5.39
N ALA A 536 -15.07 16.01 6.11
CA ALA A 536 -16.07 17.05 5.88
C ALA A 536 -15.51 18.47 6.17
N ARG A 537 -14.67 18.63 7.20
CA ARG A 537 -13.98 19.92 7.48
C ARG A 537 -12.91 20.23 6.43
N ASP A 538 -12.17 19.24 5.99
CA ASP A 538 -11.15 19.40 4.93
C ASP A 538 -11.76 19.87 3.60
N GLY A 539 -12.89 19.29 3.20
CA GLY A 539 -13.67 19.67 2.03
C GLY A 539 -13.03 19.41 0.67
N THR A 540 -11.95 18.62 0.58
CA THR A 540 -11.28 18.28 -0.69
C THR A 540 -11.69 16.91 -1.22
N ALA A 541 -12.19 16.02 -0.38
CA ALA A 541 -12.69 14.70 -0.81
C ALA A 541 -13.90 14.85 -1.74
N ARG A 542 -13.94 14.01 -2.78
CA ARG A 542 -14.97 14.02 -3.82
C ARG A 542 -15.79 12.73 -3.79
N PHE A 543 -16.06 12.20 -2.59
CA PHE A 543 -16.89 11.01 -2.43
C PHE A 543 -18.29 11.23 -2.99
N ARG A 544 -18.82 10.22 -3.67
CA ARG A 544 -20.11 10.29 -4.36
C ARG A 544 -21.04 9.24 -3.82
N ARG A 545 -22.25 9.66 -3.48
CA ARG A 545 -23.38 8.75 -3.26
C ARG A 545 -24.18 8.62 -4.57
N PHE A 546 -24.53 7.41 -4.91
CA PHE A 546 -25.41 7.11 -6.03
C PHE A 546 -26.78 6.66 -5.52
N PRO A 547 -27.88 7.02 -6.20
CA PRO A 547 -29.22 6.54 -5.82
C PRO A 547 -29.28 5.01 -5.83
N ALA A 548 -30.23 4.48 -5.03
CA ALA A 548 -30.46 3.04 -4.93
C ALA A 548 -31.05 2.46 -6.22
#